data_c9c46664ed7bedc8fb12e617aad65bbd
#
_entry.id   c9c46664ed7bedc8fb12e617aad65bbd
#
_cell.length_a   1.000
_cell.length_b   1.000
_cell.length_c   1.000
_cell.angle_alpha   90.00
_cell.angle_beta   90.00
_cell.angle_gamma   90.00
#
_symmetry.space_group_name_H-M   'P 1'
#
loop_
_entity.id
_entity.type
_entity.pdbx_description
1 polymer ?
#
loop_
_entity_poly.entity_id
_entity_poly.type
_entity_poly.pdbx_seq_one_letter_code
_entity_poly.pdbx_strand_id
1 'polypeptide(L)'
;MDQQDFSASHARRSRKSEWLLFVLWLISLPFLNPWVRGDGVGYYAFARAPLIQHNLDFTEDYRHANESFRGPRLDEKGQPKADFRTPTGHLENHFTVGPAILWTPFLLLAHAGVLLARALGSSVVADGFSSPYRITMALATAIYGFLGLLLAFRLARQYVRESWALLATIAIWWASSFPVYMYFNPSWSHAHSAFAVALFLWYWHETRSSRSFTQWFLLALIAGLMLNVYYANAMILAVLAVEAARQYLAAFRSRARAGAEPAATPRLADLLVRHLLFVSVLFLCMLPIFFTRYLLYGNVLASGYIPLRDWLWSSPAFLAVLFSSNHGLLVWTPILIFAVAGLVLFRWREPRAGAPLLAAFLAFYLFIACYPDWAGISSFGNRFFVSLTALFILGLAVFLDRAAQLFRSQRAAFAAASALLALFVLWNVGLMFQWGSHLVPARGPVSFSEVIHNQFFVVPRQLAADLRTYLFNRKALMQQIEDRDLRQLEKNSSQP
;
A
#
# COMPACT_ATOMS: atom_id res chain seq x y z
N MET A 1 -8.18 12.48 -36.58
CA MET A 1 -6.92 11.76 -36.27
C MET A 1 -7.31 10.38 -35.82
N ASP A 2 -7.15 9.41 -36.70
CA ASP A 2 -7.74 8.08 -36.60
C ASP A 2 -7.18 7.26 -35.46
N GLN A 3 -8.05 6.45 -34.82
CA GLN A 3 -7.69 5.51 -33.74
C GLN A 3 -6.61 4.49 -34.18
N GLN A 4 -6.42 4.28 -35.49
CA GLN A 4 -5.38 3.40 -36.02
C GLN A 4 -3.97 4.01 -35.95
N ASP A 5 -3.81 5.33 -36.10
CA ASP A 5 -2.52 6.02 -35.97
C ASP A 5 -2.04 6.08 -34.51
N PHE A 6 -2.97 6.11 -33.56
CA PHE A 6 -2.63 6.08 -32.13
C PHE A 6 -2.09 4.72 -31.70
N SER A 7 -2.54 3.62 -32.32
CA SER A 7 -2.09 2.25 -31.99
C SER A 7 -0.72 1.90 -32.57
N ALA A 8 -0.39 2.40 -33.78
CA ALA A 8 0.88 2.11 -34.45
C ALA A 8 2.08 2.88 -33.83
N SER A 9 1.86 4.08 -33.29
CA SER A 9 2.92 4.86 -32.62
C SER A 9 3.33 4.29 -31.26
N HIS A 10 2.54 3.39 -30.68
CA HIS A 10 2.76 2.77 -29.37
C HIS A 10 3.72 1.57 -29.42
N ALA A 11 4.07 1.05 -30.58
CA ALA A 11 4.86 -0.18 -30.73
C ALA A 11 6.37 -0.04 -30.38
N ARG A 12 6.90 1.20 -30.23
CA ARG A 12 8.26 1.47 -29.73
C ARG A 12 8.25 2.30 -28.44
N ARG A 13 7.48 1.91 -27.46
CA ARG A 13 7.56 2.56 -26.13
C ARG A 13 8.96 2.39 -25.58
N SER A 14 9.63 3.51 -25.34
CA SER A 14 11.00 3.55 -24.86
C SER A 14 11.13 2.84 -23.53
N ARG A 15 12.03 1.85 -23.42
CA ARG A 15 12.42 1.25 -22.15
C ARG A 15 13.22 2.22 -21.26
N LYS A 16 13.57 3.41 -21.77
CA LYS A 16 14.40 4.40 -21.07
C LYS A 16 13.77 4.88 -19.76
N SER A 17 12.46 5.15 -19.75
CA SER A 17 11.75 5.59 -18.55
C SER A 17 11.69 4.49 -17.49
N GLU A 18 11.48 3.23 -17.88
CA GLU A 18 11.49 2.08 -16.97
C GLU A 18 12.91 1.86 -16.39
N TRP A 19 13.95 2.02 -17.21
CA TRP A 19 15.34 1.98 -16.74
C TRP A 19 15.67 3.13 -15.79
N LEU A 20 15.17 4.33 -16.06
CA LEU A 20 15.36 5.46 -15.14
C LEU A 20 14.69 5.18 -13.78
N LEU A 21 13.45 4.69 -13.77
CA LEU A 21 12.78 4.29 -12.53
C LEU A 21 13.56 3.20 -11.78
N PHE A 22 14.10 2.21 -12.50
CA PHE A 22 14.91 1.15 -11.92
C PHE A 22 16.21 1.68 -11.31
N VAL A 23 16.93 2.57 -12.02
CA VAL A 23 18.14 3.21 -11.50
C VAL A 23 17.84 4.05 -10.26
N LEU A 24 16.77 4.84 -10.28
CA LEU A 24 16.32 5.61 -9.10
C LEU A 24 15.99 4.70 -7.91
N TRP A 25 15.35 3.54 -8.18
CA TRP A 25 15.10 2.55 -7.17
C TRP A 25 16.40 1.96 -6.58
N LEU A 26 17.38 1.60 -7.42
CA LEU A 26 18.68 1.11 -6.94
C LEU A 26 19.39 2.15 -6.07
N ILE A 27 19.39 3.42 -6.49
CA ILE A 27 19.98 4.54 -5.73
C ILE A 27 19.27 4.75 -4.39
N SER A 28 17.98 4.42 -4.29
CA SER A 28 17.21 4.56 -3.07
C SER A 28 17.37 3.41 -2.06
N LEU A 29 17.95 2.25 -2.47
CA LEU A 29 18.11 1.09 -1.57
C LEU A 29 18.92 1.37 -0.28
N PRO A 30 19.90 2.28 -0.21
CA PRO A 30 20.55 2.63 1.06
C PRO A 30 19.59 3.17 2.14
N PHE A 31 18.40 3.67 1.78
CA PHE A 31 17.37 4.05 2.75
C PHE A 31 16.62 2.85 3.37
N LEU A 32 16.85 1.64 2.88
CA LEU A 32 16.17 0.45 3.36
C LEU A 32 16.52 0.15 4.83
N ASN A 33 15.52 0.15 5.69
CA ASN A 33 15.64 -0.15 7.11
C ASN A 33 15.11 -1.56 7.40
N PRO A 34 15.97 -2.57 7.66
CA PRO A 34 15.55 -3.95 7.92
C PRO A 34 15.03 -4.11 9.37
N TRP A 35 14.06 -3.30 9.76
CA TRP A 35 13.51 -3.28 11.10
C TRP A 35 12.08 -3.83 11.12
N VAL A 36 11.87 -4.89 11.91
CA VAL A 36 10.53 -5.45 12.16
C VAL A 36 10.01 -4.81 13.45
N ARG A 37 9.00 -3.94 13.34
CA ARG A 37 8.43 -3.20 14.47
C ARG A 37 6.94 -2.92 14.28
N GLY A 38 6.25 -2.60 15.38
CA GLY A 38 4.83 -2.25 15.38
C GLY A 38 3.99 -3.31 14.67
N ASP A 39 3.05 -2.89 13.83
CA ASP A 39 2.20 -3.80 13.03
C ASP A 39 3.01 -4.84 12.25
N GLY A 40 4.24 -4.49 11.86
CA GLY A 40 5.14 -5.38 11.11
C GLY A 40 5.50 -6.66 11.85
N VAL A 41 5.47 -6.66 13.19
CA VAL A 41 5.72 -7.87 14.01
C VAL A 41 4.66 -8.92 13.69
N GLY A 42 3.38 -8.54 13.70
CA GLY A 42 2.29 -9.46 13.42
C GLY A 42 2.26 -9.97 11.98
N TYR A 43 2.58 -9.11 11.00
CA TYR A 43 2.71 -9.55 9.60
C TYR A 43 3.88 -10.52 9.43
N TYR A 44 5.04 -10.21 10.00
CA TYR A 44 6.25 -11.03 9.88
C TYR A 44 6.11 -12.38 10.59
N ALA A 45 5.41 -12.41 11.72
CA ALA A 45 5.13 -13.63 12.48
C ALA A 45 4.43 -14.70 11.63
N PHE A 46 3.50 -14.33 10.74
CA PHE A 46 2.85 -15.26 9.80
C PHE A 46 3.81 -15.86 8.76
N ALA A 47 4.95 -15.24 8.49
CA ALA A 47 5.98 -15.81 7.61
C ALA A 47 6.98 -16.64 8.41
N ARG A 48 7.49 -16.09 9.53
CA ARG A 48 8.58 -16.68 10.30
C ARG A 48 8.15 -17.91 11.10
N ALA A 49 7.05 -17.83 11.86
CA ALA A 49 6.67 -18.92 12.74
C ALA A 49 6.36 -20.22 11.97
N PRO A 50 5.58 -20.23 10.86
CA PRO A 50 5.41 -21.44 10.05
C PRO A 50 6.72 -21.93 9.41
N LEU A 51 7.60 -21.02 8.96
CA LEU A 51 8.85 -21.40 8.31
C LEU A 51 9.87 -22.01 9.28
N ILE A 52 9.99 -21.47 10.49
CA ILE A 52 11.06 -21.80 11.43
C ILE A 52 10.57 -22.74 12.56
N GLN A 53 9.36 -22.50 13.08
CA GLN A 53 8.79 -23.25 14.22
C GLN A 53 7.74 -24.27 13.79
N HIS A 54 7.29 -24.23 12.51
CA HIS A 54 6.26 -25.11 11.95
C HIS A 54 4.91 -25.04 12.71
N ASN A 55 4.60 -23.88 13.30
CA ASN A 55 3.36 -23.62 14.03
C ASN A 55 2.90 -22.17 13.89
N LEU A 56 1.82 -21.78 14.58
CA LEU A 56 1.29 -20.41 14.63
C LEU A 56 1.37 -19.83 16.07
N ASP A 57 2.38 -20.23 16.85
CA ASP A 57 2.70 -19.57 18.10
C ASP A 57 3.63 -18.37 17.85
N PHE A 58 3.13 -17.18 18.10
CA PHE A 58 3.83 -15.92 17.83
C PHE A 58 4.55 -15.36 19.07
N THR A 59 4.64 -16.11 20.15
CA THR A 59 5.23 -15.64 21.42
C THR A 59 6.68 -15.20 21.19
N GLU A 60 7.47 -15.98 20.43
CA GLU A 60 8.86 -15.61 20.11
C GLU A 60 8.96 -14.36 19.22
N ASP A 61 8.02 -14.16 18.28
CA ASP A 61 7.99 -12.96 17.46
C ASP A 61 7.75 -11.71 18.29
N TYR A 62 6.88 -11.80 19.28
CA TYR A 62 6.57 -10.69 20.19
C TYR A 62 7.69 -10.47 21.21
N ARG A 63 8.43 -11.51 21.66
CA ARG A 63 9.64 -11.36 22.48
C ARG A 63 10.75 -10.61 21.76
N HIS A 64 10.89 -10.80 20.46
CA HIS A 64 11.86 -10.12 19.61
C HIS A 64 11.36 -8.76 19.07
N ALA A 65 10.13 -8.39 19.39
CA ALA A 65 9.57 -7.10 18.99
C ALA A 65 10.25 -5.94 19.74
N ASN A 66 10.13 -4.76 19.18
CA ASN A 66 10.52 -3.53 19.86
C ASN A 66 9.70 -3.33 21.15
N GLU A 67 10.32 -2.71 22.16
CA GLU A 67 9.78 -2.62 23.53
C GLU A 67 8.40 -1.94 23.60
N SER A 68 8.22 -0.85 22.84
CA SER A 68 6.95 -0.13 22.76
C SER A 68 5.80 -0.97 22.20
N PHE A 69 6.10 -2.06 21.48
CA PHE A 69 5.10 -3.03 21.02
C PHE A 69 4.97 -4.24 21.94
N ARG A 70 6.09 -4.71 22.50
CA ARG A 70 6.18 -5.88 23.38
C ARG A 70 5.56 -5.63 24.74
N GLY A 71 5.91 -4.54 25.41
CA GLY A 71 5.56 -4.25 26.80
C GLY A 71 4.06 -4.28 27.10
N PRO A 72 3.17 -3.75 26.24
CA PRO A 72 1.73 -3.89 26.44
C PRO A 72 1.23 -5.33 26.40
N ARG A 73 1.89 -6.24 25.66
CA ARG A 73 1.39 -7.58 25.29
C ARG A 73 1.99 -8.73 26.06
N LEU A 74 3.22 -8.58 26.51
CA LEU A 74 3.92 -9.60 27.28
C LEU A 74 4.15 -9.12 28.73
N ASP A 75 4.17 -10.07 29.66
CA ASP A 75 4.57 -9.82 31.03
C ASP A 75 6.11 -9.78 31.20
N GLU A 76 6.61 -9.54 32.41
CA GLU A 76 8.04 -9.49 32.71
C GLU A 76 8.77 -10.82 32.45
N LYS A 77 8.04 -11.94 32.43
CA LYS A 77 8.57 -13.27 32.10
C LYS A 77 8.51 -13.56 30.61
N GLY A 78 8.07 -12.58 29.79
CA GLY A 78 7.89 -12.74 28.34
C GLY A 78 6.74 -13.67 27.97
N GLN A 79 5.74 -13.83 28.83
CA GLN A 79 4.54 -14.60 28.54
C GLN A 79 3.40 -13.66 28.09
N PRO A 80 2.54 -14.11 27.17
CA PRO A 80 1.38 -13.32 26.76
C PRO A 80 0.45 -13.02 27.94
N LYS A 81 0.13 -11.73 28.12
CA LYS A 81 -0.88 -11.29 29.09
C LYS A 81 -2.26 -11.83 28.72
N ALA A 82 -3.14 -12.01 29.68
CA ALA A 82 -4.47 -12.61 29.51
C ALA A 82 -5.30 -11.86 28.44
N ASP A 83 -5.26 -10.53 28.44
CA ASP A 83 -6.01 -9.66 27.52
C ASP A 83 -5.59 -9.79 26.04
N PHE A 84 -4.41 -10.37 25.81
CA PHE A 84 -3.88 -10.63 24.46
C PHE A 84 -3.93 -12.11 24.06
N ARG A 85 -4.62 -12.95 24.84
CA ARG A 85 -4.89 -14.34 24.47
C ARG A 85 -6.24 -14.45 23.79
N THR A 86 -6.25 -15.17 22.69
CA THR A 86 -7.47 -15.53 21.98
C THR A 86 -8.26 -16.63 22.73
N PRO A 87 -9.52 -16.89 22.40
CA PRO A 87 -10.29 -17.98 23.00
C PRO A 87 -9.66 -19.38 22.84
N THR A 88 -8.81 -19.58 21.82
CA THR A 88 -8.07 -20.82 21.60
C THR A 88 -6.73 -20.88 22.32
N GLY A 89 -6.40 -19.86 23.14
CA GLY A 89 -5.17 -19.78 23.93
C GLY A 89 -3.94 -19.24 23.18
N HIS A 90 -4.05 -18.93 21.89
CA HIS A 90 -2.97 -18.33 21.11
C HIS A 90 -2.78 -16.86 21.47
N LEU A 91 -1.60 -16.31 21.15
CA LEU A 91 -1.39 -14.88 21.17
C LEU A 91 -2.16 -14.24 20.00
N GLU A 92 -2.88 -13.14 20.29
CA GLU A 92 -3.67 -12.43 19.29
C GLU A 92 -2.80 -11.94 18.12
N ASN A 93 -3.25 -12.23 16.90
CA ASN A 93 -2.68 -11.70 15.67
C ASN A 93 -3.80 -11.42 14.65
N HIS A 94 -4.28 -10.18 14.60
CA HIS A 94 -5.37 -9.76 13.73
C HIS A 94 -4.92 -9.38 12.31
N PHE A 95 -3.61 -9.37 12.02
CA PHE A 95 -3.08 -8.98 10.73
C PHE A 95 -3.40 -10.00 9.62
N THR A 96 -3.24 -9.58 8.38
CA THR A 96 -3.49 -10.41 7.20
C THR A 96 -2.25 -11.22 6.80
N VAL A 97 -2.46 -12.35 6.11
CA VAL A 97 -1.37 -13.28 5.74
C VAL A 97 -0.68 -12.92 4.41
N GLY A 98 -1.23 -12.01 3.63
CA GLY A 98 -0.73 -11.69 2.28
C GLY A 98 0.72 -11.21 2.23
N PRO A 99 1.18 -10.31 3.12
CA PRO A 99 2.60 -9.94 3.18
C PRO A 99 3.49 -11.16 3.43
N ALA A 100 3.09 -12.06 4.32
CA ALA A 100 3.82 -13.31 4.58
C ALA A 100 3.91 -14.19 3.33
N ILE A 101 2.82 -14.33 2.57
CA ILE A 101 2.81 -15.06 1.29
C ILE A 101 3.83 -14.45 0.32
N LEU A 102 3.87 -13.12 0.21
CA LEU A 102 4.79 -12.41 -0.69
C LEU A 102 6.25 -12.50 -0.22
N TRP A 103 6.51 -12.48 1.08
CA TRP A 103 7.87 -12.65 1.62
C TRP A 103 8.38 -14.11 1.54
N THR A 104 7.49 -15.09 1.59
CA THR A 104 7.87 -16.52 1.71
C THR A 104 8.91 -16.98 0.69
N PRO A 105 8.81 -16.69 -0.63
CA PRO A 105 9.83 -17.11 -1.58
C PRO A 105 11.24 -16.58 -1.24
N PHE A 106 11.31 -15.32 -0.81
CA PHE A 106 12.57 -14.67 -0.45
C PHE A 106 13.12 -15.21 0.88
N LEU A 107 12.26 -15.44 1.88
CA LEU A 107 12.66 -15.97 3.18
C LEU A 107 13.09 -17.43 3.10
N LEU A 108 12.50 -18.23 2.22
CA LEU A 108 12.98 -19.59 1.92
C LEU A 108 14.41 -19.58 1.36
N LEU A 109 14.69 -18.65 0.43
CA LEU A 109 16.05 -18.48 -0.10
C LEU A 109 17.02 -18.01 0.98
N ALA A 110 16.61 -17.04 1.82
CA ALA A 110 17.42 -16.58 2.94
C ALA A 110 17.69 -17.71 3.95
N HIS A 111 16.67 -18.51 4.27
CA HIS A 111 16.82 -19.65 5.19
C HIS A 111 17.78 -20.70 4.65
N ALA A 112 17.63 -21.09 3.38
CA ALA A 112 18.55 -22.01 2.72
C ALA A 112 19.98 -21.45 2.74
N GLY A 113 20.17 -20.16 2.44
CA GLY A 113 21.49 -19.50 2.52
C GLY A 113 22.08 -19.49 3.92
N VAL A 114 21.27 -19.25 4.95
CA VAL A 114 21.71 -19.31 6.37
C VAL A 114 22.10 -20.74 6.75
N LEU A 115 21.33 -21.75 6.37
CA LEU A 115 21.67 -23.16 6.65
C LEU A 115 22.97 -23.56 5.96
N LEU A 116 23.16 -23.14 4.70
CA LEU A 116 24.41 -23.38 3.97
C LEU A 116 25.60 -22.68 4.65
N ALA A 117 25.45 -21.40 5.03
CA ALA A 117 26.50 -20.67 5.74
C ALA A 117 26.90 -21.36 7.05
N ARG A 118 25.93 -21.88 7.81
CA ARG A 118 26.17 -22.66 9.03
C ARG A 118 26.91 -23.97 8.75
N ALA A 119 26.52 -24.67 7.71
CA ALA A 119 27.22 -25.89 7.29
C ALA A 119 28.68 -25.62 6.89
N LEU A 120 28.98 -24.37 6.45
CA LEU A 120 30.35 -23.90 6.15
C LEU A 120 31.04 -23.24 7.36
N GLY A 121 30.51 -23.38 8.57
CA GLY A 121 31.13 -22.90 9.81
C GLY A 121 30.74 -21.50 10.27
N SER A 122 29.75 -20.85 9.67
CA SER A 122 29.27 -19.55 10.14
C SER A 122 28.47 -19.68 11.44
N SER A 123 28.61 -18.71 12.34
CA SER A 123 27.86 -18.61 13.60
C SER A 123 26.47 -17.97 13.46
N VAL A 124 26.02 -17.65 12.23
CA VAL A 124 24.71 -17.03 12.00
C VAL A 124 23.59 -17.94 12.51
N VAL A 125 22.60 -17.36 13.22
CA VAL A 125 21.50 -18.13 13.82
C VAL A 125 20.37 -18.30 12.80
N ALA A 126 19.85 -19.52 12.67
CA ALA A 126 18.75 -19.87 11.77
C ALA A 126 17.37 -19.70 12.47
N ASP A 127 17.13 -18.52 13.05
CA ASP A 127 16.00 -18.21 13.94
C ASP A 127 14.87 -17.39 13.25
N GLY A 128 15.14 -16.88 12.05
CA GLY A 128 14.25 -15.94 11.37
C GLY A 128 14.38 -14.49 11.84
N PHE A 129 15.14 -14.21 12.91
CA PHE A 129 15.34 -12.85 13.44
C PHE A 129 16.71 -12.25 13.10
N SER A 130 17.68 -13.08 12.74
CA SER A 130 19.02 -12.64 12.38
C SER A 130 19.02 -11.76 11.12
N SER A 131 20.08 -10.97 10.93
CA SER A 131 20.16 -9.94 9.90
C SER A 131 19.83 -10.41 8.48
N PRO A 132 20.27 -11.62 8.00
CA PRO A 132 19.92 -12.08 6.67
C PRO A 132 18.42 -12.13 6.40
N TYR A 133 17.62 -12.60 7.35
CA TYR A 133 16.17 -12.68 7.20
C TYR A 133 15.53 -11.31 7.14
N ARG A 134 15.91 -10.40 8.05
CA ARG A 134 15.34 -9.03 8.12
C ARG A 134 15.71 -8.20 6.88
N ILE A 135 16.95 -8.31 6.41
CA ILE A 135 17.39 -7.63 5.18
C ILE A 135 16.63 -8.18 3.98
N THR A 136 16.48 -9.50 3.89
CA THR A 136 15.74 -10.13 2.79
C THR A 136 14.26 -9.75 2.79
N MET A 137 13.61 -9.73 3.94
CA MET A 137 12.22 -9.25 4.09
C MET A 137 12.08 -7.81 3.60
N ALA A 138 12.97 -6.92 4.06
CA ALA A 138 12.93 -5.51 3.68
C ALA A 138 13.21 -5.30 2.19
N LEU A 139 14.19 -6.03 1.63
CA LEU A 139 14.49 -5.99 0.19
C LEU A 139 13.31 -6.50 -0.65
N ALA A 140 12.66 -7.60 -0.23
CA ALA A 140 11.47 -8.12 -0.90
C ALA A 140 10.34 -7.07 -0.92
N THR A 141 10.12 -6.36 0.19
CA THR A 141 9.16 -5.26 0.26
C THR A 141 9.51 -4.13 -0.71
N ALA A 142 10.79 -3.74 -0.80
CA ALA A 142 11.23 -2.71 -1.73
C ALA A 142 11.08 -3.16 -3.20
N ILE A 143 11.31 -4.44 -3.51
CA ILE A 143 11.06 -5.02 -4.84
C ILE A 143 9.56 -4.93 -5.18
N TYR A 144 8.68 -5.40 -4.30
CA TYR A 144 7.24 -5.31 -4.55
C TYR A 144 6.76 -3.87 -4.66
N GLY A 145 7.24 -2.96 -3.79
CA GLY A 145 6.94 -1.54 -3.90
C GLY A 145 7.35 -0.96 -5.26
N PHE A 146 8.53 -1.28 -5.75
CA PHE A 146 9.00 -0.87 -7.07
C PHE A 146 8.16 -1.46 -8.21
N LEU A 147 7.81 -2.75 -8.14
CA LEU A 147 6.92 -3.37 -9.12
C LEU A 147 5.55 -2.69 -9.14
N GLY A 148 5.02 -2.28 -7.99
CA GLY A 148 3.80 -1.49 -7.90
C GLY A 148 3.91 -0.14 -8.62
N LEU A 149 5.00 0.60 -8.41
CA LEU A 149 5.27 1.85 -9.12
C LEU A 149 5.41 1.65 -10.64
N LEU A 150 6.10 0.60 -11.06
CA LEU A 150 6.29 0.26 -12.47
C LEU A 150 4.96 -0.08 -13.16
N LEU A 151 4.10 -0.86 -12.51
CA LEU A 151 2.77 -1.21 -13.02
C LEU A 151 1.87 0.02 -13.09
N ALA A 152 1.91 0.90 -12.08
CA ALA A 152 1.19 2.17 -12.08
C ALA A 152 1.66 3.10 -13.19
N PHE A 153 2.98 3.22 -13.41
CA PHE A 153 3.56 3.94 -14.54
C PHE A 153 3.06 3.37 -15.88
N ARG A 154 3.10 2.03 -16.05
CA ARG A 154 2.63 1.35 -17.26
C ARG A 154 1.14 1.59 -17.50
N LEU A 155 0.32 1.65 -16.46
CA LEU A 155 -1.10 2.00 -16.56
C LEU A 155 -1.27 3.46 -16.98
N ALA A 156 -0.58 4.40 -16.33
CA ALA A 156 -0.72 5.84 -16.59
C ALA A 156 -0.29 6.21 -18.01
N ARG A 157 0.83 5.68 -18.51
CA ARG A 157 1.33 5.95 -19.88
C ARG A 157 0.43 5.43 -21.01
N GLN A 158 -0.62 4.65 -20.68
CA GLN A 158 -1.65 4.28 -21.65
C GLN A 158 -2.54 5.46 -22.06
N TYR A 159 -2.65 6.45 -21.17
CA TYR A 159 -3.62 7.55 -21.28
C TYR A 159 -3.00 8.92 -21.48
N VAL A 160 -1.72 9.07 -21.11
CA VAL A 160 -0.97 10.33 -21.22
C VAL A 160 0.40 10.10 -21.82
N ARG A 161 1.07 11.18 -22.23
CA ARG A 161 2.47 11.10 -22.69
C ARG A 161 3.37 10.50 -21.61
N GLU A 162 4.32 9.69 -22.03
CA GLU A 162 5.23 8.95 -21.15
C GLU A 162 5.97 9.86 -20.15
N SER A 163 6.35 11.07 -20.58
CA SER A 163 7.02 12.06 -19.71
C SER A 163 6.16 12.49 -18.51
N TRP A 164 4.85 12.67 -18.71
CA TRP A 164 3.92 13.03 -17.63
C TRP A 164 3.65 11.84 -16.71
N ALA A 165 3.52 10.64 -17.27
CA ALA A 165 3.40 9.42 -16.47
C ALA A 165 4.65 9.19 -15.60
N LEU A 166 5.85 9.39 -16.16
CA LEU A 166 7.11 9.26 -15.44
C LEU A 166 7.24 10.29 -14.32
N LEU A 167 6.97 11.56 -14.63
CA LEU A 167 7.04 12.64 -13.67
C LEU A 167 6.04 12.45 -12.51
N ALA A 168 4.80 12.04 -12.82
CA ALA A 168 3.80 11.72 -11.81
C ALA A 168 4.21 10.53 -10.94
N THR A 169 4.84 9.49 -11.53
CA THR A 169 5.31 8.32 -10.80
C THR A 169 6.41 8.73 -9.79
N ILE A 170 7.42 9.48 -10.22
CA ILE A 170 8.49 9.95 -9.35
C ILE A 170 7.95 10.87 -8.25
N ALA A 171 7.04 11.78 -8.62
CA ALA A 171 6.45 12.72 -7.67
C ALA A 171 5.61 12.03 -6.59
N ILE A 172 4.69 11.12 -6.96
CA ILE A 172 3.88 10.35 -5.98
C ILE A 172 4.78 9.43 -5.15
N TRP A 173 5.81 8.83 -5.76
CA TRP A 173 6.76 8.02 -5.02
C TRP A 173 7.36 8.79 -3.84
N TRP A 174 7.88 9.99 -4.06
CA TRP A 174 8.63 10.73 -3.04
C TRP A 174 7.83 11.82 -2.30
N ALA A 175 6.73 12.29 -2.85
CA ALA A 175 5.87 13.31 -2.22
C ALA A 175 4.63 12.73 -1.55
N SER A 176 4.64 11.42 -1.19
CA SER A 176 3.55 10.77 -0.45
C SER A 176 4.07 9.94 0.72
N SER A 177 3.18 9.25 1.42
CA SER A 177 3.55 8.34 2.51
C SER A 177 4.26 7.06 2.03
N PHE A 178 4.32 6.82 0.73
CA PHE A 178 4.82 5.58 0.15
C PHE A 178 6.26 5.23 0.55
N PRO A 179 7.26 6.17 0.54
CA PRO A 179 8.65 5.85 0.93
C PRO A 179 8.77 5.35 2.36
N VAL A 180 7.92 5.85 3.27
CA VAL A 180 7.95 5.42 4.68
C VAL A 180 7.67 3.92 4.77
N TYR A 181 6.66 3.42 4.05
CA TYR A 181 6.27 2.01 4.10
C TYR A 181 7.07 1.12 3.14
N MET A 182 7.78 1.70 2.20
CA MET A 182 8.67 0.97 1.31
C MET A 182 10.07 0.79 1.90
N TYR A 183 10.60 1.80 2.63
CA TYR A 183 11.99 1.82 3.08
C TYR A 183 12.15 1.88 4.59
N PHE A 184 11.38 2.70 5.32
CA PHE A 184 11.60 2.93 6.75
C PHE A 184 10.82 1.96 7.64
N ASN A 185 9.62 1.57 7.23
CA ASN A 185 8.79 0.55 7.89
C ASN A 185 8.42 -0.59 6.91
N PRO A 186 9.39 -1.29 6.31
CA PRO A 186 9.14 -2.27 5.24
C PRO A 186 8.43 -3.54 5.73
N SER A 187 8.39 -3.78 7.03
CA SER A 187 7.65 -4.91 7.63
C SER A 187 6.12 -4.73 7.65
N TRP A 188 5.62 -3.54 7.29
CA TRP A 188 4.18 -3.27 7.22
C TRP A 188 3.60 -3.64 5.85
N SER A 189 2.29 -3.88 5.79
CA SER A 189 1.63 -4.38 4.57
C SER A 189 1.47 -3.35 3.43
N HIS A 190 1.70 -2.06 3.69
CA HIS A 190 1.25 -0.98 2.80
C HIS A 190 1.95 -0.94 1.43
N ALA A 191 3.27 -1.19 1.36
CA ALA A 191 3.97 -1.28 0.08
C ALA A 191 3.51 -2.50 -0.74
N HIS A 192 3.26 -3.63 -0.07
CA HIS A 192 2.66 -4.82 -0.71
C HIS A 192 1.23 -4.55 -1.19
N SER A 193 0.48 -3.75 -0.43
CA SER A 193 -0.88 -3.36 -0.81
C SER A 193 -0.87 -2.49 -2.06
N ALA A 194 0.02 -1.49 -2.14
CA ALA A 194 0.18 -0.68 -3.34
C ALA A 194 0.55 -1.53 -4.57
N PHE A 195 1.44 -2.53 -4.39
CA PHE A 195 1.77 -3.50 -5.44
C PHE A 195 0.57 -4.31 -5.88
N ALA A 196 -0.14 -4.94 -4.93
CA ALA A 196 -1.25 -5.83 -5.24
C ALA A 196 -2.40 -5.09 -5.93
N VAL A 197 -2.71 -3.87 -5.49
CA VAL A 197 -3.69 -2.99 -6.12
C VAL A 197 -3.22 -2.55 -7.52
N ALA A 198 -1.95 -2.16 -7.68
CA ALA A 198 -1.40 -1.79 -8.98
C ALA A 198 -1.44 -2.96 -9.97
N LEU A 199 -1.10 -4.18 -9.51
CA LEU A 199 -1.17 -5.40 -10.32
C LEU A 199 -2.61 -5.71 -10.75
N PHE A 200 -3.57 -5.60 -9.81
CA PHE A 200 -4.98 -5.82 -10.08
C PHE A 200 -5.51 -4.80 -11.10
N LEU A 201 -5.27 -3.51 -10.91
CA LEU A 201 -5.75 -2.45 -11.79
C LEU A 201 -5.10 -2.50 -13.18
N TRP A 202 -3.81 -2.78 -13.25
CA TRP A 202 -3.10 -2.97 -14.50
C TRP A 202 -3.64 -4.19 -15.27
N TYR A 203 -3.75 -5.35 -14.62
CA TYR A 203 -4.25 -6.57 -15.26
C TYR A 203 -5.72 -6.44 -15.66
N TRP A 204 -6.57 -5.84 -14.83
CA TRP A 204 -7.93 -5.50 -15.16
C TRP A 204 -7.99 -4.64 -16.43
N HIS A 205 -7.14 -3.61 -16.51
CA HIS A 205 -7.10 -2.71 -17.66
C HIS A 205 -6.68 -3.41 -18.95
N GLU A 206 -5.60 -4.19 -18.92
CA GLU A 206 -5.08 -4.90 -20.09
C GLU A 206 -6.08 -5.93 -20.65
N THR A 207 -6.93 -6.49 -19.80
CA THR A 207 -7.85 -7.58 -20.17
C THR A 207 -9.31 -7.15 -20.34
N ARG A 208 -9.67 -5.92 -20.03
CA ARG A 208 -11.08 -5.47 -19.90
C ARG A 208 -11.91 -5.51 -21.19
N SER A 209 -11.29 -5.49 -22.37
CA SER A 209 -12.00 -5.48 -23.65
C SER A 209 -12.66 -6.82 -23.98
N SER A 210 -11.96 -7.92 -23.69
CA SER A 210 -12.48 -9.28 -23.86
C SER A 210 -11.64 -10.23 -23.01
N ARG A 211 -12.21 -10.80 -21.96
CA ARG A 211 -11.52 -11.77 -21.08
C ARG A 211 -11.84 -13.20 -21.43
N SER A 212 -10.79 -14.01 -21.63
CA SER A 212 -10.90 -15.46 -21.65
C SER A 212 -11.18 -16.02 -20.25
N PHE A 213 -11.56 -17.28 -20.13
CA PHE A 213 -11.73 -17.95 -18.82
C PHE A 213 -10.42 -17.95 -18.00
N THR A 214 -9.28 -18.16 -18.64
CA THR A 214 -7.96 -18.07 -17.99
C THR A 214 -7.68 -16.68 -17.46
N GLN A 215 -8.05 -15.62 -18.19
CA GLN A 215 -7.87 -14.24 -17.72
C GLN A 215 -8.81 -13.91 -16.55
N TRP A 216 -10.05 -14.44 -16.53
CA TRP A 216 -10.92 -14.31 -15.37
C TRP A 216 -10.39 -15.06 -14.15
N PHE A 217 -9.86 -16.26 -14.34
CA PHE A 217 -9.19 -17.04 -13.30
C PHE A 217 -7.98 -16.28 -12.72
N LEU A 218 -7.09 -15.78 -13.56
CA LEU A 218 -5.92 -15.01 -13.12
C LEU A 218 -6.31 -13.69 -12.43
N LEU A 219 -7.36 -13.00 -12.92
CA LEU A 219 -7.87 -11.79 -12.27
C LEU A 219 -8.41 -12.10 -10.87
N ALA A 220 -9.06 -13.25 -10.69
CA ALA A 220 -9.53 -13.68 -9.38
C ALA A 220 -8.38 -14.04 -8.42
N LEU A 221 -7.32 -14.71 -8.91
CA LEU A 221 -6.11 -14.97 -8.12
C LEU A 221 -5.44 -13.67 -7.66
N ILE A 222 -5.31 -12.69 -8.57
CA ILE A 222 -4.74 -11.38 -8.25
C ILE A 222 -5.62 -10.64 -7.24
N ALA A 223 -6.94 -10.67 -7.40
CA ALA A 223 -7.89 -10.11 -6.44
C ALA A 223 -7.77 -10.80 -5.08
N GLY A 224 -7.66 -12.13 -5.05
CA GLY A 224 -7.44 -12.90 -3.84
C GLY A 224 -6.15 -12.52 -3.11
N LEU A 225 -5.05 -12.39 -3.83
CA LEU A 225 -3.80 -11.87 -3.26
C LEU A 225 -3.99 -10.48 -2.69
N MET A 226 -4.63 -9.57 -3.43
CA MET A 226 -4.90 -8.20 -3.01
C MET A 226 -5.68 -8.13 -1.70
N LEU A 227 -6.69 -8.98 -1.51
CA LEU A 227 -7.48 -9.06 -0.27
C LEU A 227 -6.68 -9.69 0.88
N ASN A 228 -5.88 -10.72 0.59
CA ASN A 228 -4.99 -11.33 1.59
C ASN A 228 -3.92 -10.35 2.09
N VAL A 229 -3.50 -9.38 1.26
CA VAL A 229 -2.53 -8.35 1.67
C VAL A 229 -3.17 -7.32 2.58
N TYR A 230 -4.40 -6.87 2.27
CA TYR A 230 -5.06 -5.84 3.06
C TYR A 230 -6.58 -5.84 2.85
N TYR A 231 -7.36 -5.95 3.93
CA TYR A 231 -8.82 -6.10 3.84
C TYR A 231 -9.53 -4.92 3.16
N ALA A 232 -9.08 -3.68 3.41
CA ALA A 232 -9.69 -2.49 2.80
C ALA A 232 -9.61 -2.49 1.27
N ASN A 233 -8.68 -3.28 0.69
CA ASN A 233 -8.58 -3.43 -0.76
C ASN A 233 -9.82 -4.08 -1.38
N ALA A 234 -10.73 -4.68 -0.60
CA ALA A 234 -12.02 -5.13 -1.09
C ALA A 234 -12.80 -4.01 -1.80
N MET A 235 -12.60 -2.76 -1.39
CA MET A 235 -13.22 -1.60 -2.02
C MET A 235 -12.74 -1.36 -3.45
N ILE A 236 -11.57 -1.85 -3.82
CA ILE A 236 -11.05 -1.76 -5.20
C ILE A 236 -11.85 -2.65 -6.17
N LEU A 237 -12.52 -3.69 -5.66
CA LEU A 237 -13.42 -4.51 -6.47
C LEU A 237 -14.62 -3.72 -7.02
N ALA A 238 -14.88 -2.50 -6.54
CA ALA A 238 -15.83 -1.57 -7.15
C ALA A 238 -15.55 -1.35 -8.65
N VAL A 239 -14.30 -1.49 -9.10
CA VAL A 239 -13.93 -1.47 -10.52
C VAL A 239 -14.69 -2.54 -11.30
N LEU A 240 -14.67 -3.78 -10.80
CA LEU A 240 -15.39 -4.91 -11.42
C LEU A 240 -16.91 -4.79 -11.22
N ALA A 241 -17.37 -4.29 -10.08
CA ALA A 241 -18.79 -4.08 -9.83
C ALA A 241 -19.41 -3.11 -10.85
N VAL A 242 -18.73 -1.97 -11.12
CA VAL A 242 -19.17 -1.00 -12.14
C VAL A 242 -19.11 -1.60 -13.55
N GLU A 243 -18.05 -2.38 -13.86
CA GLU A 243 -17.93 -3.07 -15.15
C GLU A 243 -19.08 -4.09 -15.32
N ALA A 244 -19.31 -4.96 -14.32
CA ALA A 244 -20.36 -5.95 -14.32
C ALA A 244 -21.75 -5.32 -14.46
N ALA A 245 -22.04 -4.26 -13.69
CA ALA A 245 -23.30 -3.54 -13.79
C ALA A 245 -23.55 -3.02 -15.22
N ARG A 246 -22.54 -2.47 -15.89
CA ARG A 246 -22.65 -2.02 -17.28
C ARG A 246 -22.91 -3.18 -18.25
N GLN A 247 -22.22 -4.31 -18.07
CA GLN A 247 -22.38 -5.50 -18.93
C GLN A 247 -23.77 -6.12 -18.78
N TYR A 248 -24.27 -6.27 -17.54
CA TYR A 248 -25.61 -6.77 -17.28
C TYR A 248 -26.70 -5.84 -17.81
N LEU A 249 -26.57 -4.51 -17.58
CA LEU A 249 -27.51 -3.54 -18.13
C LEU A 249 -27.55 -3.57 -19.66
N ALA A 250 -26.40 -3.73 -20.33
CA ALA A 250 -26.35 -3.88 -21.77
C ALA A 250 -27.01 -5.17 -22.26
N ALA A 251 -26.74 -6.30 -21.59
CA ALA A 251 -27.36 -7.59 -21.90
C ALA A 251 -28.89 -7.58 -21.73
N PHE A 252 -29.41 -6.95 -20.66
CA PHE A 252 -30.86 -6.83 -20.46
C PHE A 252 -31.52 -5.92 -21.49
N ARG A 253 -30.89 -4.79 -21.85
CA ARG A 253 -31.40 -3.86 -22.88
C ARG A 253 -31.44 -4.49 -24.27
N SER A 254 -30.41 -5.28 -24.64
CA SER A 254 -30.41 -6.00 -25.93
C SER A 254 -31.50 -7.06 -26.01
N ARG A 255 -31.78 -7.75 -24.89
CA ARG A 255 -32.85 -8.75 -24.83
C ARG A 255 -34.25 -8.13 -24.91
N ALA A 256 -34.43 -6.94 -24.37
CA ALA A 256 -35.72 -6.23 -24.42
C ALA A 256 -36.05 -5.66 -25.82
N ARG A 257 -35.04 -5.49 -26.68
CA ARG A 257 -35.20 -5.07 -28.09
C ARG A 257 -35.29 -6.30 -29.00
N ALA A 258 -36.34 -7.07 -28.85
CA ALA A 258 -36.62 -8.24 -29.71
C ALA A 258 -36.66 -7.84 -31.19
N GLY A 259 -35.72 -8.34 -32.01
CA GLY A 259 -35.61 -8.07 -33.44
C GLY A 259 -34.29 -7.41 -33.92
N ALA A 260 -33.42 -6.97 -33.03
CA ALA A 260 -32.08 -6.54 -33.43
C ALA A 260 -31.17 -7.76 -33.60
N GLU A 261 -30.38 -7.80 -34.69
CA GLU A 261 -29.34 -8.79 -34.88
C GLU A 261 -28.47 -8.91 -33.60
N PRO A 262 -27.95 -10.10 -33.24
CA PRO A 262 -27.15 -10.29 -32.05
C PRO A 262 -25.78 -9.62 -32.21
N ALA A 263 -25.77 -8.27 -32.19
CA ALA A 263 -24.54 -7.52 -32.17
C ALA A 263 -23.82 -7.82 -30.85
N ALA A 264 -22.65 -8.42 -30.92
CA ALA A 264 -21.48 -8.42 -30.01
C ALA A 264 -21.70 -8.30 -28.47
N THR A 265 -22.93 -8.41 -27.95
CA THR A 265 -23.20 -8.42 -26.51
C THR A 265 -23.01 -9.84 -25.96
N PRO A 266 -22.21 -10.04 -24.89
CA PRO A 266 -22.06 -11.35 -24.28
C PRO A 266 -23.43 -11.90 -23.85
N ARG A 267 -23.66 -13.19 -24.09
CA ARG A 267 -24.88 -13.86 -23.61
C ARG A 267 -24.90 -13.78 -22.07
N LEU A 268 -26.09 -13.56 -21.50
CA LEU A 268 -26.24 -13.48 -20.03
C LEU A 268 -25.65 -14.69 -19.30
N ALA A 269 -25.80 -15.89 -19.88
CA ALA A 269 -25.25 -17.14 -19.35
C ALA A 269 -23.71 -17.08 -19.28
N ASP A 270 -23.05 -16.57 -20.34
CA ASP A 270 -21.58 -16.45 -20.38
C ASP A 270 -21.07 -15.46 -19.32
N LEU A 271 -21.78 -14.35 -19.10
CA LEU A 271 -21.45 -13.40 -18.03
C LEU A 271 -21.58 -14.05 -16.65
N LEU A 272 -22.67 -14.77 -16.41
CA LEU A 272 -22.91 -15.47 -15.14
C LEU A 272 -21.80 -16.49 -14.85
N VAL A 273 -21.46 -17.34 -15.84
CA VAL A 273 -20.42 -18.37 -15.67
C VAL A 273 -19.07 -17.75 -15.37
N ARG A 274 -18.69 -16.65 -16.05
CA ARG A 274 -17.41 -15.94 -15.83
C ARG A 274 -17.35 -15.28 -14.45
N HIS A 275 -18.44 -14.65 -14.03
CA HIS A 275 -18.51 -14.04 -12.70
C HIS A 275 -18.56 -15.09 -11.59
N LEU A 276 -19.27 -16.22 -11.81
CA LEU A 276 -19.26 -17.34 -10.87
C LEU A 276 -17.84 -17.92 -10.72
N LEU A 277 -17.13 -18.14 -11.84
CA LEU A 277 -15.72 -18.55 -11.81
C LEU A 277 -14.88 -17.57 -10.96
N PHE A 278 -15.01 -16.26 -11.22
CA PHE A 278 -14.28 -15.24 -10.48
C PHE A 278 -14.56 -15.31 -8.97
N VAL A 279 -15.83 -15.35 -8.57
CA VAL A 279 -16.24 -15.40 -7.15
C VAL A 279 -15.78 -16.69 -6.48
N SER A 280 -15.90 -17.83 -7.17
CA SER A 280 -15.46 -19.13 -6.64
C SER A 280 -13.96 -19.18 -6.40
N VAL A 281 -13.16 -18.71 -7.37
CA VAL A 281 -11.70 -18.67 -7.24
C VAL A 281 -11.30 -17.66 -6.16
N LEU A 282 -11.93 -16.48 -6.12
CA LEU A 282 -11.70 -15.49 -5.07
C LEU A 282 -11.99 -16.09 -3.68
N PHE A 283 -13.09 -16.80 -3.50
CA PHE A 283 -13.43 -17.46 -2.24
C PHE A 283 -12.35 -18.50 -1.84
N LEU A 284 -11.87 -19.30 -2.79
CA LEU A 284 -10.77 -20.25 -2.53
C LEU A 284 -9.49 -19.53 -2.11
N CYS A 285 -9.20 -18.39 -2.71
CA CYS A 285 -8.04 -17.58 -2.31
C CYS A 285 -8.16 -16.99 -0.89
N MET A 286 -9.36 -16.92 -0.30
CA MET A 286 -9.55 -16.48 1.08
C MET A 286 -9.33 -17.59 2.12
N LEU A 287 -9.17 -18.85 1.70
CA LEU A 287 -8.95 -19.97 2.61
C LEU A 287 -7.77 -19.78 3.58
N PRO A 288 -6.61 -19.21 3.20
CA PRO A 288 -5.52 -18.93 4.14
C PRO A 288 -5.94 -18.02 5.30
N ILE A 289 -6.73 -16.98 5.03
CA ILE A 289 -7.28 -16.10 6.07
C ILE A 289 -8.29 -16.88 6.93
N PHE A 290 -9.25 -17.59 6.35
CA PHE A 290 -10.25 -18.36 7.11
C PHE A 290 -9.60 -19.42 7.99
N PHE A 291 -8.60 -20.11 7.46
CA PHE A 291 -7.84 -21.13 8.21
C PHE A 291 -7.10 -20.51 9.41
N THR A 292 -6.37 -19.42 9.20
CA THR A 292 -5.64 -18.73 10.29
C THR A 292 -6.60 -18.16 11.32
N ARG A 293 -7.77 -17.63 10.92
CA ARG A 293 -8.79 -17.15 11.85
C ARG A 293 -9.39 -18.29 12.66
N TYR A 294 -9.70 -19.42 12.03
CA TYR A 294 -10.19 -20.61 12.74
C TYR A 294 -9.18 -21.10 13.77
N LEU A 295 -7.90 -21.25 13.40
CA LEU A 295 -6.86 -21.71 14.32
C LEU A 295 -6.64 -20.75 15.49
N LEU A 296 -6.54 -19.46 15.19
CA LEU A 296 -6.22 -18.45 16.21
C LEU A 296 -7.42 -18.09 17.08
N TYR A 297 -8.63 -18.02 16.53
CA TYR A 297 -9.81 -17.48 17.23
C TYR A 297 -10.94 -18.50 17.42
N GLY A 298 -10.84 -19.68 16.85
CA GLY A 298 -11.93 -20.69 16.82
C GLY A 298 -13.09 -20.32 15.91
N ASN A 299 -13.00 -19.22 15.15
CA ASN A 299 -14.06 -18.74 14.27
C ASN A 299 -13.47 -18.16 12.98
N VAL A 300 -13.90 -18.68 11.82
CA VAL A 300 -13.41 -18.26 10.49
C VAL A 300 -13.72 -16.81 10.14
N LEU A 301 -14.74 -16.20 10.77
CA LEU A 301 -15.17 -14.82 10.55
C LEU A 301 -14.61 -13.83 11.59
N ALA A 302 -13.82 -14.29 12.54
CA ALA A 302 -13.19 -13.40 13.52
C ALA A 302 -12.24 -12.45 12.80
N SER A 303 -12.50 -11.14 12.87
CA SER A 303 -11.63 -10.14 12.22
C SER A 303 -10.38 -9.83 13.06
N GLY A 304 -10.50 -9.86 14.39
CA GLY A 304 -9.50 -9.35 15.32
C GLY A 304 -9.37 -7.82 15.32
N TYR A 305 -10.15 -7.13 14.47
CA TYR A 305 -10.27 -5.67 14.41
C TYR A 305 -11.54 -5.19 15.12
N ILE A 306 -11.72 -3.87 15.20
CA ILE A 306 -12.94 -3.25 15.71
C ILE A 306 -14.16 -3.87 14.99
N PRO A 307 -15.15 -4.41 15.72
CA PRO A 307 -16.34 -5.01 15.13
C PRO A 307 -17.10 -4.02 14.26
N LEU A 308 -17.64 -4.49 13.13
CA LEU A 308 -18.37 -3.64 12.17
C LEU A 308 -19.52 -2.84 12.79
N ARG A 309 -20.17 -3.38 13.83
CA ARG A 309 -21.25 -2.69 14.57
C ARG A 309 -20.78 -1.40 15.27
N ASP A 310 -19.48 -1.32 15.59
CA ASP A 310 -18.88 -0.21 16.34
C ASP A 310 -18.27 0.84 15.39
N TRP A 311 -18.47 0.68 14.07
CA TRP A 311 -17.99 1.62 13.08
C TRP A 311 -18.87 2.88 12.99
N LEU A 312 -18.31 3.96 12.46
CA LEU A 312 -18.93 5.29 12.39
C LEU A 312 -19.98 5.42 11.27
N TRP A 313 -20.88 4.42 11.10
CA TRP A 313 -21.84 4.40 9.99
C TRP A 313 -22.81 5.56 9.99
N SER A 314 -23.21 6.02 11.16
CA SER A 314 -24.14 7.16 11.33
C SER A 314 -23.45 8.54 11.27
N SER A 315 -22.14 8.59 11.50
CA SER A 315 -21.35 9.84 11.52
C SER A 315 -19.95 9.61 10.99
N PRO A 316 -19.79 9.30 9.67
CA PRO A 316 -18.49 9.06 9.07
C PRO A 316 -17.57 10.29 9.14
N ALA A 317 -16.29 10.07 9.32
CA ALA A 317 -15.26 11.10 9.47
C ALA A 317 -14.83 11.73 8.12
N PHE A 318 -15.77 12.06 7.23
CA PHE A 318 -15.49 12.49 5.85
C PHE A 318 -14.48 13.64 5.77
N LEU A 319 -14.75 14.74 6.43
CA LEU A 319 -13.85 15.90 6.36
C LEU A 319 -12.54 15.63 7.11
N ALA A 320 -12.60 14.91 8.22
CA ALA A 320 -11.44 14.62 9.02
C ALA A 320 -10.41 13.73 8.27
N VAL A 321 -10.87 12.69 7.57
CA VAL A 321 -10.01 11.86 6.71
C VAL A 321 -9.26 12.67 5.66
N LEU A 322 -9.83 13.76 5.16
CA LEU A 322 -9.18 14.60 4.15
C LEU A 322 -8.33 15.72 4.77
N PHE A 323 -8.87 16.43 5.78
CA PHE A 323 -8.36 17.74 6.17
C PHE A 323 -7.90 17.85 7.62
N SER A 324 -7.95 16.77 8.41
CA SER A 324 -7.45 16.81 9.78
C SER A 324 -5.93 16.96 9.85
N SER A 325 -5.44 17.72 10.82
CA SER A 325 -4.02 17.72 11.20
C SER A 325 -3.58 16.36 11.82
N ASN A 326 -4.54 15.56 12.30
CA ASN A 326 -4.32 14.18 12.71
C ASN A 326 -4.39 13.25 11.49
N HIS A 327 -3.32 13.17 10.72
CA HIS A 327 -3.13 12.27 9.56
C HIS A 327 -4.16 12.43 8.43
N GLY A 328 -4.76 13.60 8.25
CA GLY A 328 -5.64 13.88 7.12
C GLY A 328 -4.90 13.77 5.78
N LEU A 329 -5.52 13.10 4.81
CA LEU A 329 -4.90 12.71 3.53
C LEU A 329 -4.28 13.89 2.78
N LEU A 330 -5.01 14.99 2.64
CA LEU A 330 -4.59 16.15 1.85
C LEU A 330 -3.71 17.13 2.63
N VAL A 331 -3.77 17.10 3.96
CA VAL A 331 -2.91 17.92 4.82
C VAL A 331 -1.51 17.33 4.90
N TRP A 332 -1.41 16.02 5.08
CA TRP A 332 -0.13 15.33 5.16
C TRP A 332 0.49 15.05 3.79
N THR A 333 -0.33 14.94 2.74
CA THR A 333 0.12 14.63 1.38
C THR A 333 -0.56 15.57 0.38
N PRO A 334 -0.21 16.87 0.37
CA PRO A 334 -0.97 17.90 -0.39
C PRO A 334 -0.91 17.71 -1.91
N ILE A 335 0.08 17.04 -2.45
CA ILE A 335 0.16 16.68 -3.88
C ILE A 335 -1.08 15.89 -4.35
N LEU A 336 -1.74 15.15 -3.44
CA LEU A 336 -2.91 14.33 -3.76
C LEU A 336 -4.14 15.16 -4.15
N ILE A 337 -4.18 16.46 -3.84
CA ILE A 337 -5.22 17.37 -4.35
C ILE A 337 -5.24 17.32 -5.88
N PHE A 338 -4.08 17.41 -6.52
CA PHE A 338 -3.95 17.36 -7.97
C PHE A 338 -4.23 15.94 -8.53
N ALA A 339 -3.82 14.91 -7.78
CA ALA A 339 -4.09 13.52 -8.16
C ALA A 339 -5.60 13.22 -8.16
N VAL A 340 -6.32 13.63 -7.12
CA VAL A 340 -7.79 13.45 -7.03
C VAL A 340 -8.51 14.29 -8.10
N ALA A 341 -8.11 15.54 -8.30
CA ALA A 341 -8.64 16.38 -9.38
C ALA A 341 -8.43 15.71 -10.76
N GLY A 342 -7.25 15.13 -10.98
CA GLY A 342 -6.95 14.39 -12.20
C GLY A 342 -7.79 13.13 -12.39
N LEU A 343 -8.13 12.39 -11.31
CA LEU A 343 -9.06 11.25 -11.38
C LEU A 343 -10.47 11.68 -11.80
N VAL A 344 -10.93 12.82 -11.28
CA VAL A 344 -12.22 13.41 -11.69
C VAL A 344 -12.19 13.81 -13.18
N LEU A 345 -11.12 14.48 -13.63
CA LEU A 345 -10.93 14.80 -15.05
C LEU A 345 -10.88 13.55 -15.93
N PHE A 346 -10.21 12.51 -15.45
CA PHE A 346 -10.11 11.23 -16.15
C PHE A 346 -11.46 10.56 -16.36
N ARG A 347 -12.37 10.65 -15.39
CA ARG A 347 -13.75 10.17 -15.50
C ARG A 347 -14.48 10.78 -16.70
N TRP A 348 -14.22 12.06 -17.01
CA TRP A 348 -14.86 12.76 -18.15
C TRP A 348 -14.16 12.48 -19.47
N ARG A 349 -12.83 12.33 -19.46
CA ARG A 349 -12.03 12.05 -20.66
C ARG A 349 -12.19 10.62 -21.14
N GLU A 350 -12.17 9.66 -20.22
CA GLU A 350 -12.20 8.22 -20.47
C GLU A 350 -13.29 7.53 -19.63
N PRO A 351 -14.57 7.75 -19.92
CA PRO A 351 -15.65 7.29 -19.04
C PRO A 351 -15.66 5.77 -18.79
N ARG A 352 -15.15 4.97 -19.77
CA ARG A 352 -15.11 3.50 -19.65
C ARG A 352 -14.13 3.02 -18.60
N ALA A 353 -12.99 3.71 -18.44
CA ALA A 353 -11.98 3.40 -17.44
C ALA A 353 -12.08 4.29 -16.20
N GLY A 354 -12.27 5.59 -16.38
CA GLY A 354 -12.24 6.57 -15.30
C GLY A 354 -13.37 6.43 -14.30
N ALA A 355 -14.59 6.05 -14.75
CA ALA A 355 -15.70 5.89 -13.81
C ALA A 355 -15.50 4.70 -12.87
N PRO A 356 -15.08 3.50 -13.30
CA PRO A 356 -14.72 2.41 -12.39
C PRO A 356 -13.61 2.79 -11.41
N LEU A 357 -12.54 3.45 -11.88
CA LEU A 357 -11.41 3.85 -11.02
C LEU A 357 -11.80 4.92 -10.01
N LEU A 358 -12.61 5.91 -10.39
CA LEU A 358 -13.16 6.89 -9.46
C LEU A 358 -14.10 6.24 -8.45
N ALA A 359 -14.93 5.28 -8.87
CA ALA A 359 -15.80 4.53 -7.97
C ALA A 359 -14.98 3.73 -6.93
N ALA A 360 -13.86 3.12 -7.32
CA ALA A 360 -12.96 2.44 -6.40
C ALA A 360 -12.32 3.41 -5.39
N PHE A 361 -11.88 4.58 -5.84
CA PHE A 361 -11.38 5.64 -4.94
C PHE A 361 -12.45 6.06 -3.94
N LEU A 362 -13.66 6.37 -4.40
CA LEU A 362 -14.76 6.79 -3.54
C LEU A 362 -15.19 5.69 -2.57
N ALA A 363 -15.30 4.44 -3.02
CA ALA A 363 -15.63 3.31 -2.15
C ALA A 363 -14.58 3.14 -1.04
N PHE A 364 -13.29 3.22 -1.39
CA PHE A 364 -12.20 3.13 -0.42
C PHE A 364 -12.22 4.30 0.57
N TYR A 365 -12.41 5.52 0.09
CA TYR A 365 -12.53 6.71 0.92
C TYR A 365 -13.70 6.62 1.90
N LEU A 366 -14.90 6.22 1.43
CA LEU A 366 -16.09 6.04 2.26
C LEU A 366 -15.85 4.95 3.33
N PHE A 367 -15.22 3.85 2.95
CA PHE A 367 -14.89 2.77 3.87
C PHE A 367 -13.97 3.23 5.00
N ILE A 368 -12.89 3.97 4.66
CA ILE A 368 -11.96 4.51 5.68
C ILE A 368 -12.65 5.58 6.53
N ALA A 369 -13.53 6.41 5.95
CA ALA A 369 -14.26 7.44 6.70
C ALA A 369 -15.21 6.85 7.75
N CYS A 370 -15.70 5.63 7.54
CA CYS A 370 -16.50 4.90 8.52
C CYS A 370 -15.67 4.15 9.57
N TYR A 371 -14.36 3.96 9.36
CA TYR A 371 -13.51 3.22 10.29
C TYR A 371 -13.16 4.09 11.51
N PRO A 372 -13.34 3.62 12.76
CA PRO A 372 -13.08 4.42 13.96
C PRO A 372 -11.65 4.96 14.03
N ASP A 373 -10.65 4.12 13.72
CA ASP A 373 -9.24 4.50 13.69
C ASP A 373 -8.80 5.05 12.31
N TRP A 374 -9.65 5.81 11.64
CA TRP A 374 -9.42 6.35 10.30
C TRP A 374 -8.09 7.13 10.16
N ALA A 375 -7.56 7.68 11.24
CA ALA A 375 -6.27 8.38 11.28
C ALA A 375 -5.07 7.43 11.26
N GLY A 376 -5.29 6.11 11.50
CA GLY A 376 -4.22 5.10 11.46
C GLY A 376 -3.32 5.07 12.68
N ILE A 377 -3.77 5.65 13.82
CA ILE A 377 -3.13 5.66 15.13
C ILE A 377 -1.72 6.31 15.08
N SER A 378 -0.67 5.51 14.92
CA SER A 378 0.74 5.93 14.87
C SER A 378 1.28 5.68 13.46
N SER A 379 1.07 6.60 12.54
CA SER A 379 1.45 6.45 11.14
C SER A 379 2.03 7.74 10.56
N PHE A 380 2.75 7.63 9.45
CA PHE A 380 3.09 8.79 8.64
C PHE A 380 1.97 9.05 7.63
N GLY A 381 1.30 10.17 7.77
CA GLY A 381 0.13 10.51 6.97
C GLY A 381 -1.00 9.48 7.09
N ASN A 382 -1.98 9.50 6.20
CA ASN A 382 -3.02 8.48 6.17
C ASN A 382 -2.54 7.23 5.44
N ARG A 383 -1.94 6.30 6.19
CA ARG A 383 -1.30 5.07 5.68
C ARG A 383 -2.24 4.17 4.86
N PHE A 384 -3.54 4.21 5.14
CA PHE A 384 -4.52 3.39 4.44
C PHE A 384 -4.53 3.67 2.94
N PHE A 385 -4.41 4.95 2.56
CA PHE A 385 -4.44 5.38 1.17
C PHE A 385 -3.17 5.07 0.37
N VAL A 386 -2.12 4.54 0.97
CA VAL A 386 -0.95 4.00 0.26
C VAL A 386 -1.36 2.91 -0.72
N SER A 387 -2.40 2.14 -0.41
CA SER A 387 -3.02 1.17 -1.34
C SER A 387 -3.40 1.80 -2.69
N LEU A 388 -3.79 3.08 -2.71
CA LEU A 388 -4.28 3.77 -3.90
C LEU A 388 -3.16 4.46 -4.72
N THR A 389 -1.90 4.18 -4.45
CA THR A 389 -0.74 4.78 -5.16
C THR A 389 -0.89 4.75 -6.68
N ALA A 390 -1.39 3.65 -7.26
CA ALA A 390 -1.60 3.54 -8.70
C ALA A 390 -2.68 4.51 -9.23
N LEU A 391 -3.74 4.73 -8.47
CA LEU A 391 -4.78 5.71 -8.81
C LEU A 391 -4.23 7.13 -8.73
N PHE A 392 -3.43 7.43 -7.71
CA PHE A 392 -2.84 8.76 -7.55
C PHE A 392 -1.81 9.07 -8.65
N ILE A 393 -1.00 8.10 -9.06
CA ILE A 393 -0.08 8.26 -10.19
C ILE A 393 -0.85 8.55 -11.48
N LEU A 394 -1.89 7.76 -11.79
CA LEU A 394 -2.72 7.98 -12.97
C LEU A 394 -3.41 9.36 -12.91
N GLY A 395 -4.03 9.68 -11.79
CA GLY A 395 -4.71 10.96 -11.60
C GLY A 395 -3.77 12.14 -11.77
N LEU A 396 -2.62 12.14 -11.10
CA LEU A 396 -1.63 13.21 -11.23
C LEU A 396 -1.12 13.33 -12.69
N ALA A 397 -0.84 12.20 -13.35
CA ALA A 397 -0.39 12.20 -14.74
C ALA A 397 -1.42 12.84 -15.68
N VAL A 398 -2.72 12.53 -15.51
CA VAL A 398 -3.82 13.14 -16.26
C VAL A 398 -3.94 14.63 -15.97
N PHE A 399 -3.83 15.02 -14.69
CA PHE A 399 -3.85 16.43 -14.30
C PHE A 399 -2.73 17.22 -14.98
N LEU A 400 -1.49 16.71 -14.91
CA LEU A 400 -0.32 17.36 -15.52
C LEU A 400 -0.44 17.46 -17.05
N ASP A 401 -0.88 16.39 -17.72
CA ASP A 401 -1.08 16.39 -19.17
C ASP A 401 -2.16 17.42 -19.58
N ARG A 402 -3.19 17.60 -18.78
CA ARG A 402 -4.24 18.61 -19.02
C ARG A 402 -3.74 20.02 -18.72
N ALA A 403 -3.10 20.23 -17.57
CA ALA A 403 -2.55 21.53 -17.18
C ALA A 403 -1.49 22.03 -18.19
N ALA A 404 -0.72 21.12 -18.76
CA ALA A 404 0.27 21.47 -19.79
C ALA A 404 -0.32 22.10 -21.05
N GLN A 405 -1.61 21.89 -21.34
CA GLN A 405 -2.30 22.50 -22.48
C GLN A 405 -2.54 24.01 -22.28
N LEU A 406 -2.44 24.51 -21.05
CA LEU A 406 -2.54 25.94 -20.74
C LEU A 406 -1.25 26.71 -21.08
N PHE A 407 -0.15 26.02 -21.34
CA PHE A 407 1.13 26.62 -21.66
C PHE A 407 1.37 26.69 -23.16
N ARG A 408 1.97 27.80 -23.63
CA ARG A 408 2.37 27.94 -25.03
C ARG A 408 3.51 26.99 -25.44
N SER A 409 4.35 26.60 -24.47
CA SER A 409 5.50 25.72 -24.69
C SER A 409 5.43 24.49 -23.80
N GLN A 410 5.54 23.32 -24.39
CA GLN A 410 5.59 22.06 -23.64
C GLN A 410 6.82 21.93 -22.75
N ARG A 411 7.95 22.52 -23.16
CA ARG A 411 9.17 22.56 -22.34
C ARG A 411 8.95 23.42 -21.11
N ALA A 412 8.33 24.60 -21.25
CA ALA A 412 8.00 25.48 -20.13
C ALA A 412 6.98 24.80 -19.17
N ALA A 413 5.96 24.14 -19.71
CA ALA A 413 5.01 23.36 -18.89
C ALA A 413 5.71 22.27 -18.08
N PHE A 414 6.60 21.51 -18.72
CA PHE A 414 7.34 20.43 -18.05
C PHE A 414 8.29 20.97 -16.98
N ALA A 415 9.02 22.05 -17.25
CA ALA A 415 9.90 22.69 -16.29
C ALA A 415 9.13 23.23 -15.08
N ALA A 416 8.01 23.93 -15.33
CA ALA A 416 7.15 24.46 -14.26
C ALA A 416 6.56 23.35 -13.38
N ALA A 417 6.04 22.29 -14.02
CA ALA A 417 5.52 21.13 -13.31
C ALA A 417 6.61 20.44 -12.48
N SER A 418 7.81 20.23 -13.06
CA SER A 418 8.93 19.61 -12.36
C SER A 418 9.37 20.43 -11.14
N ALA A 419 9.44 21.77 -11.28
CA ALA A 419 9.79 22.66 -10.17
C ALA A 419 8.74 22.60 -9.04
N LEU A 420 7.45 22.66 -9.39
CA LEU A 420 6.36 22.55 -8.42
C LEU A 420 6.38 21.21 -7.70
N LEU A 421 6.53 20.11 -8.44
CA LEU A 421 6.55 18.77 -7.85
C LEU A 421 7.79 18.52 -6.99
N ALA A 422 8.94 19.12 -7.34
CA ALA A 422 10.14 19.11 -6.50
C ALA A 422 9.88 19.78 -5.14
N LEU A 423 9.12 20.87 -5.10
CA LEU A 423 8.72 21.49 -3.82
C LEU A 423 7.88 20.56 -2.96
N PHE A 424 6.93 19.80 -3.55
CA PHE A 424 6.16 18.80 -2.81
C PHE A 424 7.04 17.66 -2.31
N VAL A 425 8.03 17.22 -3.09
CA VAL A 425 9.00 16.20 -2.66
C VAL A 425 9.82 16.72 -1.48
N LEU A 426 10.38 17.92 -1.57
CA LEU A 426 11.16 18.53 -0.49
C LEU A 426 10.33 18.72 0.79
N TRP A 427 9.07 19.18 0.64
CA TRP A 427 8.14 19.30 1.75
C TRP A 427 7.92 17.96 2.44
N ASN A 428 7.60 16.91 1.65
CA ASN A 428 7.31 15.58 2.18
C ASN A 428 8.54 14.93 2.83
N VAL A 429 9.74 15.09 2.24
CA VAL A 429 11.00 14.59 2.82
C VAL A 429 11.25 15.25 4.18
N GLY A 430 11.07 16.55 4.29
CA GLY A 430 11.19 17.24 5.58
C GLY A 430 10.14 16.81 6.59
N LEU A 431 8.90 16.57 6.15
CA LEU A 431 7.84 16.08 7.04
C LEU A 431 8.10 14.63 7.48
N MET A 432 8.60 13.75 6.59
CA MET A 432 9.05 12.39 6.96
C MET A 432 10.17 12.45 8.01
N PHE A 433 11.11 13.38 7.85
CA PHE A 433 12.18 13.60 8.82
C PHE A 433 11.61 14.05 10.17
N GLN A 434 10.71 15.04 10.20
CA GLN A 434 10.07 15.52 11.43
C GLN A 434 9.35 14.42 12.17
N TRP A 435 8.58 13.58 11.43
CA TRP A 435 7.86 12.46 12.02
C TRP A 435 8.83 11.38 12.55
N GLY A 436 9.83 10.99 11.75
CA GLY A 436 10.80 9.95 12.11
C GLY A 436 11.75 10.36 13.26
N SER A 437 12.04 11.65 13.43
CA SER A 437 12.86 12.20 14.51
C SER A 437 12.03 12.66 15.73
N HIS A 438 10.70 12.45 15.73
CA HIS A 438 9.78 12.88 16.79
C HIS A 438 9.79 14.42 17.03
N LEU A 439 10.09 15.21 16.01
CA LEU A 439 9.88 16.67 16.04
C LEU A 439 8.40 17.04 15.93
N VAL A 440 7.57 16.12 15.47
CA VAL A 440 6.12 16.18 15.54
C VAL A 440 5.59 14.87 16.17
N PRO A 441 4.43 14.89 16.83
CA PRO A 441 3.90 13.69 17.47
C PRO A 441 3.60 12.58 16.45
N ALA A 442 3.90 11.34 16.81
CA ALA A 442 3.57 10.17 15.99
C ALA A 442 2.07 9.82 16.05
N ARG A 443 1.36 10.31 17.06
CA ARG A 443 -0.08 10.11 17.31
C ARG A 443 -0.76 11.43 17.57
N GLY A 444 -1.98 11.57 17.08
CA GLY A 444 -2.79 12.76 17.33
C GLY A 444 -2.49 13.92 16.35
N PRO A 445 -3.13 15.07 16.58
CA PRO A 445 -3.02 16.23 15.70
C PRO A 445 -1.64 16.89 15.82
N VAL A 446 -1.11 17.36 14.69
CA VAL A 446 0.10 18.18 14.64
C VAL A 446 -0.24 19.67 14.60
N SER A 447 0.60 20.49 15.25
CA SER A 447 0.53 21.95 15.12
C SER A 447 1.12 22.38 13.79
N PHE A 448 0.33 23.08 12.97
CA PHE A 448 0.79 23.52 11.66
C PHE A 448 1.91 24.56 11.75
N SER A 449 1.88 25.45 12.76
CA SER A 449 2.95 26.41 13.04
C SER A 449 4.26 25.72 13.42
N GLU A 450 4.18 24.64 14.20
CA GLU A 450 5.35 23.83 14.58
C GLU A 450 5.93 23.10 13.37
N VAL A 451 5.08 22.49 12.55
CA VAL A 451 5.51 21.82 11.31
C VAL A 451 6.24 22.80 10.39
N ILE A 452 5.72 24.03 10.20
CA ILE A 452 6.36 25.06 9.37
C ILE A 452 7.69 25.50 10.00
N HIS A 453 7.70 25.81 11.29
CA HIS A 453 8.94 26.20 11.98
C HIS A 453 10.02 25.11 11.83
N ASN A 454 9.67 23.88 12.12
CA ASN A 454 10.59 22.75 11.99
C ASN A 454 11.09 22.59 10.56
N GLN A 455 10.19 22.70 9.56
CA GLN A 455 10.51 22.53 8.15
C GLN A 455 11.61 23.47 7.67
N PHE A 456 11.59 24.74 8.11
CA PHE A 456 12.51 25.74 7.60
C PHE A 456 13.71 26.01 8.53
N PHE A 457 13.59 25.76 9.83
CA PHE A 457 14.63 26.15 10.80
C PHE A 457 15.31 24.97 11.50
N VAL A 458 14.62 23.84 11.70
CA VAL A 458 15.15 22.66 12.41
C VAL A 458 15.68 21.62 11.43
N VAL A 459 14.82 21.20 10.49
CA VAL A 459 15.13 20.14 9.51
C VAL A 459 16.43 20.45 8.73
N PRO A 460 16.67 21.66 8.16
CA PRO A 460 17.89 21.89 7.38
C PRO A 460 19.18 21.75 8.19
N ARG A 461 19.10 22.00 9.51
CA ARG A 461 20.28 21.92 10.40
C ARG A 461 20.58 20.48 10.84
N GLN A 462 19.56 19.66 11.02
CA GLN A 462 19.68 18.30 11.58
C GLN A 462 19.76 17.22 10.50
N LEU A 463 19.09 17.42 9.37
CA LEU A 463 18.93 16.40 8.32
C LEU A 463 20.26 15.78 7.87
N ALA A 464 21.29 16.57 7.65
CA ALA A 464 22.58 16.06 7.16
C ALA A 464 23.28 15.18 8.20
N ALA A 465 23.24 15.56 9.48
CA ALA A 465 23.83 14.79 10.57
C ALA A 465 23.07 13.49 10.83
N ASP A 466 21.74 13.56 10.89
CA ASP A 466 20.89 12.39 11.13
C ASP A 466 20.89 11.46 9.93
N LEU A 467 20.94 11.96 8.70
CA LEU A 467 21.10 11.15 7.50
C LEU A 467 22.44 10.39 7.51
N ARG A 468 23.53 11.06 7.89
CA ARG A 468 24.82 10.39 8.07
C ARG A 468 24.74 9.30 9.12
N THR A 469 24.11 9.56 10.27
CA THR A 469 23.91 8.58 11.33
C THR A 469 23.04 7.42 10.84
N TYR A 470 21.97 7.71 10.10
CA TYR A 470 21.10 6.70 9.50
C TYR A 470 21.85 5.76 8.54
N LEU A 471 22.72 6.30 7.70
CA LEU A 471 23.45 5.52 6.70
C LEU A 471 24.60 4.70 7.31
N PHE A 472 25.31 5.25 8.30
CA PHE A 472 26.54 4.66 8.81
C PHE A 472 26.47 4.11 10.24
N ASN A 473 25.48 4.54 11.05
CA ASN A 473 25.29 4.11 12.43
C ASN A 473 23.81 3.89 12.77
N ARG A 474 23.09 3.23 11.86
CA ARG A 474 21.63 3.04 11.93
C ARG A 474 21.16 2.42 13.25
N LYS A 475 21.92 1.45 13.79
CA LYS A 475 21.55 0.77 15.04
C LYS A 475 21.40 1.75 16.20
N ALA A 476 22.34 2.68 16.37
CA ALA A 476 22.27 3.70 17.40
C ALA A 476 21.07 4.65 17.22
N LEU A 477 20.80 5.06 15.97
CA LEU A 477 19.64 5.91 15.68
C LEU A 477 18.32 5.18 15.97
N MET A 478 18.20 3.89 15.61
CA MET A 478 16.99 3.10 15.90
C MET A 478 16.76 2.94 17.39
N GLN A 479 17.82 2.76 18.19
CA GLN A 479 17.73 2.74 19.64
C GLN A 479 17.24 4.08 20.21
N GLN A 480 17.75 5.20 19.73
CA GLN A 480 17.28 6.53 20.16
C GLN A 480 15.80 6.76 19.84
N ILE A 481 15.33 6.28 18.68
CA ILE A 481 13.91 6.35 18.29
C ILE A 481 13.06 5.53 19.28
N GLU A 482 13.48 4.30 19.57
CA GLU A 482 12.75 3.44 20.52
C GLU A 482 12.68 4.05 21.93
N ASP A 483 13.78 4.63 22.42
CA ASP A 483 13.82 5.31 23.72
C ASP A 483 12.86 6.52 23.76
N ARG A 484 12.64 7.19 22.62
CA ARG A 484 11.66 8.28 22.50
C ARG A 484 10.22 7.76 22.48
N ASP A 485 9.97 6.66 21.75
CA ASP A 485 8.67 5.99 21.73
C ASP A 485 8.24 5.56 23.14
N LEU A 486 9.16 4.96 23.91
CA LEU A 486 8.89 4.55 25.29
C LEU A 486 8.52 5.72 26.19
N ARG A 487 9.29 6.82 26.13
CA ARG A 487 8.99 8.05 26.90
C ARG A 487 7.64 8.66 26.53
N GLN A 488 7.21 8.56 25.28
CA GLN A 488 5.87 9.02 24.86
C GLN A 488 4.76 8.12 25.43
N LEU A 489 4.98 6.81 25.47
CA LEU A 489 4.01 5.87 26.07
C LEU A 489 3.85 6.11 27.56
N GLU A 490 4.95 6.31 28.29
CA GLU A 490 4.92 6.64 29.74
C GLU A 490 4.16 7.93 30.03
N LYS A 491 4.37 8.98 29.23
CA LYS A 491 3.64 10.24 29.36
C LYS A 491 2.13 10.07 29.12
N ASN A 492 1.76 9.24 28.14
CA ASN A 492 0.35 9.01 27.83
C ASN A 492 -0.36 8.12 28.86
N SER A 493 0.37 7.21 29.52
CA SER A 493 -0.16 6.36 30.60
C SER A 493 -0.29 7.11 31.94
N SER A 494 0.41 8.23 32.11
CA SER A 494 0.38 9.07 33.32
C SER A 494 -0.60 10.25 33.25
N GLN A 495 -1.28 10.44 32.11
CA GLN A 495 -2.38 11.39 31.99
C GLN A 495 -3.69 10.66 32.30
N PRO A 496 -4.48 11.13 33.30
CA PRO A 496 -5.72 10.50 33.74
C PRO A 496 -6.83 10.54 32.68
#